data_ac69e71a30d83fce5dcf71c0856d7d57
#
_entry.id   ac69e71a30d83fce5dcf71c0856d7d57
#
_cell.length_a   1.000
_cell.length_b   1.000
_cell.length_c   1.000
_cell.angle_alpha   90.00
_cell.angle_beta   90.00
_cell.angle_gamma   90.00
#
_symmetry.space_group_name_H-M   'P 1'
#
loop_
_entity.id
_entity.type
_entity.pdbx_description
1 polymer ?
#
loop_
_entity_poly.entity_id
_entity_poly.type
_entity_poly.pdbx_seq_one_letter_code
_entity_poly.pdbx_strand_id
1 'polypeptide(L)'
;VQLDDEKRRVLAETKGFMPDVEGEALFLAAREICESSVAGPIVEIGSYCGRSTIWLGAAAQAAGRLVVTVDHHRGSEETQAGWEHHDPDVVDPRTQKMDTLPFLRRTLFDADLEDTVIAVVGTSPNVAAVWSKEISMLFIDGGHGAEQAATDYGSWVP
;
A
#
# COMPACT_ATOMS: atom_id res chain seq x y z
N VAL A 1 20.98 -4.29 -0.82
CA VAL A 1 20.22 -4.50 0.42
C VAL A 1 18.95 -5.21 0.03
N GLN A 2 18.64 -6.29 0.69
CA GLN A 2 17.46 -7.12 0.43
C GLN A 2 16.57 -7.07 1.67
N LEU A 3 15.29 -7.44 1.52
CA LEU A 3 14.43 -7.70 2.68
C LEU A 3 15.10 -8.69 3.62
N ASP A 4 14.96 -8.50 4.93
CA ASP A 4 15.34 -9.51 5.91
C ASP A 4 14.48 -10.77 5.80
N ASP A 5 14.93 -11.86 6.43
CA ASP A 5 14.28 -13.16 6.31
C ASP A 5 12.85 -13.17 6.87
N GLU A 6 12.56 -12.34 7.89
CA GLU A 6 11.24 -12.25 8.49
C GLU A 6 10.26 -11.56 7.52
N LYS A 7 10.64 -10.41 6.97
CA LYS A 7 9.82 -9.72 5.96
C LYS A 7 9.62 -10.56 4.70
N ARG A 8 10.63 -11.36 4.29
CA ARG A 8 10.47 -12.30 3.17
C ARG A 8 9.44 -13.39 3.48
N ARG A 9 9.44 -13.94 4.68
CA ARG A 9 8.45 -14.91 5.12
C ARG A 9 7.04 -14.31 5.11
N VAL A 10 6.87 -13.12 5.70
CA VAL A 10 5.58 -12.42 5.72
C VAL A 10 5.11 -12.11 4.31
N LEU A 11 6.01 -11.64 3.43
CA LEU A 11 5.71 -11.37 2.03
C LEU A 11 5.16 -12.60 1.29
N ALA A 12 5.76 -13.77 1.52
CA ALA A 12 5.31 -15.01 0.89
C ALA A 12 3.89 -15.43 1.33
N GLU A 13 3.48 -15.06 2.54
CA GLU A 13 2.17 -15.37 3.13
C GLU A 13 1.13 -14.26 2.86
N THR A 14 1.59 -13.06 2.46
CA THR A 14 0.71 -11.90 2.25
C THR A 14 -0.01 -11.99 0.91
N LYS A 15 -1.35 -11.88 0.96
CA LYS A 15 -2.19 -11.77 -0.24
C LYS A 15 -1.87 -10.50 -1.02
N GLY A 16 -1.85 -10.61 -2.33
CA GLY A 16 -1.60 -9.47 -3.23
C GLY A 16 -1.12 -9.93 -4.61
N PHE A 17 -1.12 -9.03 -5.55
CA PHE A 17 -0.92 -9.35 -6.97
C PHE A 17 0.47 -8.95 -7.49
N MET A 18 1.23 -8.14 -6.73
CA MET A 18 2.55 -7.66 -7.12
C MET A 18 3.57 -8.80 -7.19
N PRO A 19 4.20 -9.06 -8.34
CA PRO A 19 5.32 -10.00 -8.45
C PRO A 19 6.54 -9.50 -7.65
N ASP A 20 7.36 -10.43 -7.15
CA ASP A 20 8.53 -10.08 -6.33
C ASP A 20 9.53 -9.20 -7.09
N VAL A 21 9.69 -9.39 -8.40
CA VAL A 21 10.59 -8.57 -9.24
C VAL A 21 10.15 -7.09 -9.29
N GLU A 22 8.83 -6.83 -9.31
CA GLU A 22 8.27 -5.48 -9.24
C GLU A 22 8.44 -4.89 -7.84
N GLY A 23 8.21 -5.71 -6.81
CA GLY A 23 8.45 -5.34 -5.43
C GLY A 23 9.90 -4.98 -5.12
N GLU A 24 10.85 -5.74 -5.67
CA GLU A 24 12.28 -5.42 -5.57
C GLU A 24 12.61 -4.07 -6.24
N ALA A 25 12.05 -3.80 -7.41
CA ALA A 25 12.23 -2.52 -8.09
C ALA A 25 11.63 -1.36 -7.28
N LEU A 26 10.43 -1.58 -6.70
CA LEU A 26 9.78 -0.60 -5.82
C LEU A 26 10.60 -0.32 -4.56
N PHE A 27 11.16 -1.36 -3.93
CA PHE A 27 12.06 -1.23 -2.77
C PHE A 27 13.30 -0.40 -3.12
N LEU A 28 13.93 -0.64 -4.27
CA LEU A 28 15.11 0.10 -4.70
C LEU A 28 14.80 1.58 -4.94
N ALA A 29 13.68 1.88 -5.60
CA ALA A 29 13.22 3.25 -5.83
C ALA A 29 12.90 3.96 -4.50
N ALA A 30 12.18 3.29 -3.60
CA ALA A 30 11.87 3.83 -2.28
C ALA A 30 13.13 4.10 -1.46
N ARG A 31 14.12 3.19 -1.49
CA ARG A 31 15.40 3.37 -0.81
C ARG A 31 16.17 4.59 -1.34
N GLU A 32 16.25 4.74 -2.66
CA GLU A 32 16.91 5.90 -3.28
C GLU A 32 16.29 7.21 -2.81
N ILE A 33 14.96 7.29 -2.76
CA ILE A 33 14.24 8.46 -2.24
C ILE A 33 14.50 8.66 -0.74
N CYS A 34 14.50 7.60 0.05
CA CYS A 34 14.76 7.68 1.49
C CYS A 34 16.18 8.17 1.82
N GLU A 35 17.16 7.83 0.99
CA GLU A 35 18.55 8.28 1.10
C GLU A 35 18.76 9.71 0.56
N SER A 36 17.80 10.27 -0.18
CA SER A 36 17.86 11.61 -0.73
C SER A 36 17.49 12.69 0.30
N SER A 37 17.67 13.97 -0.09
CA SER A 37 17.25 15.12 0.71
C SER A 37 15.77 15.51 0.52
N VAL A 38 15.01 14.76 -0.27
CA VAL A 38 13.59 15.04 -0.51
C VAL A 38 12.80 14.82 0.76
N ALA A 39 12.07 15.84 1.21
CA ALA A 39 11.31 15.81 2.45
C ALA A 39 9.95 15.10 2.28
N GLY A 40 9.35 14.70 3.43
CA GLY A 40 8.04 14.08 3.48
C GLY A 40 8.06 12.55 3.52
N PRO A 41 6.92 11.92 3.81
CA PRO A 41 6.78 10.48 3.77
C PRO A 41 6.71 9.95 2.32
N ILE A 42 6.86 8.64 2.18
CA ILE A 42 6.36 7.92 1.01
C ILE A 42 4.84 7.80 1.17
N VAL A 43 4.08 8.07 0.11
CA VAL A 43 2.62 7.87 0.08
C VAL A 43 2.29 6.76 -0.90
N GLU A 44 1.54 5.77 -0.43
CA GLU A 44 1.00 4.67 -1.21
C GLU A 44 -0.52 4.84 -1.33
N ILE A 45 -1.06 4.70 -2.53
CA ILE A 45 -2.49 4.66 -2.80
C ILE A 45 -2.86 3.25 -3.25
N GLY A 46 -3.66 2.57 -2.43
CA GLY A 46 -4.01 1.17 -2.61
C GLY A 46 -3.03 0.22 -1.94
N SER A 47 -3.34 -0.22 -0.73
CA SER A 47 -2.51 -1.18 0.02
C SER A 47 -3.01 -2.62 -0.06
N TYR A 48 -4.31 -2.82 -0.31
CA TYR A 48 -4.94 -4.12 -0.24
C TYR A 48 -4.61 -4.84 1.07
N CYS A 49 -3.88 -5.97 1.02
CA CYS A 49 -3.42 -6.70 2.21
C CYS A 49 -1.98 -6.36 2.63
N GLY A 50 -1.31 -5.42 1.94
CA GLY A 50 -0.01 -4.88 2.35
C GLY A 50 1.22 -5.45 1.65
N ARG A 51 1.06 -6.15 0.51
CA ARG A 51 2.20 -6.77 -0.19
C ARG A 51 3.20 -5.72 -0.70
N SER A 52 2.76 -4.68 -1.38
CA SER A 52 3.58 -3.53 -1.79
C SER A 52 4.06 -2.71 -0.60
N THR A 53 3.19 -2.60 0.44
CA THR A 53 3.50 -1.88 1.68
C THR A 53 4.71 -2.46 2.42
N ILE A 54 4.93 -3.80 2.38
CA ILE A 54 6.13 -4.43 2.96
C ILE A 54 7.40 -3.90 2.29
N TRP A 55 7.42 -3.79 0.97
CA TRP A 55 8.58 -3.31 0.22
C TRP A 55 8.89 -1.84 0.53
N LEU A 56 7.87 -0.99 0.50
CA LEU A 56 7.99 0.43 0.83
C LEU A 56 8.38 0.64 2.30
N GLY A 57 7.72 -0.08 3.20
CA GLY A 57 7.96 -0.02 4.64
C GLY A 57 9.36 -0.45 5.02
N ALA A 58 9.86 -1.53 4.43
CA ALA A 58 11.23 -2.00 4.67
C ALA A 58 12.29 -0.97 4.26
N ALA A 59 12.10 -0.32 3.11
CA ALA A 59 13.00 0.74 2.65
C ALA A 59 12.95 1.97 3.59
N ALA A 60 11.76 2.39 4.00
CA ALA A 60 11.55 3.52 4.88
C ALA A 60 12.08 3.24 6.30
N GLN A 61 11.83 2.05 6.86
CA GLN A 61 12.29 1.64 8.19
C GLN A 61 13.82 1.70 8.28
N ALA A 62 14.51 1.18 7.26
CA ALA A 62 15.97 1.19 7.22
C ALA A 62 16.58 2.60 7.22
N ALA A 63 15.83 3.60 6.76
CA ALA A 63 16.25 5.01 6.70
C ALA A 63 15.62 5.89 7.80
N GLY A 64 14.83 5.31 8.71
CA GLY A 64 14.11 6.08 9.74
C GLY A 64 13.05 7.03 9.17
N ARG A 65 12.45 6.66 8.02
CA ARG A 65 11.41 7.41 7.32
C ARG A 65 10.05 6.75 7.52
N LEU A 66 8.98 7.44 7.13
CA LEU A 66 7.61 6.95 7.27
C LEU A 66 6.99 6.67 5.89
N VAL A 67 6.08 5.70 5.88
CA VAL A 67 5.15 5.44 4.79
C VAL A 67 3.74 5.80 5.28
N VAL A 68 2.95 6.44 4.43
CA VAL A 68 1.50 6.59 4.64
C VAL A 68 0.82 5.81 3.54
N THR A 69 0.10 4.76 3.92
CA THR A 69 -0.71 3.99 2.96
C THR A 69 -2.17 4.35 3.08
N VAL A 70 -2.81 4.65 1.96
CA VAL A 70 -4.20 5.10 1.85
C VAL A 70 -5.02 4.07 1.11
N ASP A 71 -6.02 3.52 1.77
CA ASP A 71 -6.96 2.58 1.16
C ASP A 71 -8.31 2.64 1.88
N HIS A 72 -9.41 2.51 1.17
CA HIS A 72 -10.74 2.38 1.79
C HIS A 72 -11.08 0.93 2.18
N HIS A 73 -10.26 -0.04 1.79
CA HIS A 73 -10.34 -1.46 2.12
C HIS A 73 -11.65 -2.17 1.70
N ARG A 74 -12.36 -1.62 0.72
CA ARG A 74 -13.62 -2.19 0.18
C ARG A 74 -13.44 -2.77 -1.21
N GLY A 75 -12.19 -2.79 -1.70
CA GLY A 75 -11.83 -3.29 -3.01
C GLY A 75 -12.21 -2.35 -4.17
N SER A 76 -11.58 -2.58 -5.30
CA SER A 76 -11.95 -1.98 -6.59
C SER A 76 -13.05 -2.77 -7.28
N GLU A 77 -13.49 -2.32 -8.46
CA GLU A 77 -14.46 -3.05 -9.28
C GLU A 77 -13.98 -4.47 -9.61
N GLU A 78 -12.69 -4.61 -9.92
CA GLU A 78 -12.04 -5.87 -10.33
C GLU A 78 -12.01 -6.94 -9.22
N THR A 79 -12.15 -6.53 -7.97
CA THR A 79 -12.10 -7.42 -6.80
C THR A 79 -13.47 -7.81 -6.27
N GLN A 80 -14.55 -7.26 -6.83
CA GLN A 80 -15.91 -7.59 -6.43
C GLN A 80 -16.31 -9.00 -6.90
N ALA A 81 -17.38 -9.54 -6.29
CA ALA A 81 -17.90 -10.88 -6.63
C ALA A 81 -18.21 -10.98 -8.12
N GLY A 82 -17.66 -12.01 -8.79
CA GLY A 82 -17.83 -12.27 -10.21
C GLY A 82 -16.72 -11.71 -11.11
N TRP A 83 -15.75 -11.01 -10.55
CA TRP A 83 -14.57 -10.50 -11.26
C TRP A 83 -13.33 -11.35 -11.01
N GLU A 84 -12.32 -11.21 -11.88
CA GLU A 84 -11.13 -12.06 -11.95
C GLU A 84 -10.31 -12.09 -10.64
N HIS A 85 -10.26 -10.96 -9.93
CA HIS A 85 -9.45 -10.81 -8.71
C HIS A 85 -10.27 -10.91 -7.42
N HIS A 86 -11.47 -11.50 -7.49
CA HIS A 86 -12.30 -11.74 -6.30
C HIS A 86 -11.67 -12.78 -5.38
N ASP A 87 -11.43 -12.40 -4.12
CA ASP A 87 -10.98 -13.31 -3.06
C ASP A 87 -12.04 -13.39 -1.95
N PRO A 88 -12.74 -14.52 -1.81
CA PRO A 88 -13.76 -14.67 -0.77
C PRO A 88 -13.21 -14.62 0.65
N ASP A 89 -11.93 -14.90 0.86
CA ASP A 89 -11.31 -14.90 2.19
C ASP A 89 -11.22 -13.50 2.81
N VAL A 90 -11.23 -12.44 1.97
CA VAL A 90 -11.21 -11.05 2.43
C VAL A 90 -12.61 -10.43 2.52
N VAL A 91 -13.66 -11.23 2.38
CA VAL A 91 -15.04 -10.77 2.57
C VAL A 91 -15.44 -10.89 4.04
N ASP A 92 -15.84 -9.78 4.65
CA ASP A 92 -16.41 -9.78 6.01
C ASP A 92 -17.77 -10.53 5.99
N PRO A 93 -17.91 -11.64 6.73
CA PRO A 93 -19.13 -12.46 6.71
C PRO A 93 -20.35 -11.71 7.27
N ARG A 94 -20.16 -10.70 8.10
CA ARG A 94 -21.25 -9.91 8.68
C ARG A 94 -21.82 -8.91 7.71
N THR A 95 -20.96 -8.21 6.96
CA THR A 95 -21.36 -7.15 6.04
C THR A 95 -21.51 -7.61 4.60
N GLN A 96 -20.99 -8.80 4.28
CA GLN A 96 -20.90 -9.37 2.93
C GLN A 96 -20.14 -8.45 1.95
N LYS A 97 -19.26 -7.59 2.49
CA LYS A 97 -18.40 -6.69 1.71
C LYS A 97 -16.95 -7.04 1.96
N MET A 98 -16.11 -6.78 0.97
CA MET A 98 -14.66 -6.86 1.12
C MET A 98 -14.19 -6.01 2.28
N ASP A 99 -13.25 -6.52 3.06
CA ASP A 99 -12.56 -5.81 4.14
C ASP A 99 -11.13 -6.32 4.28
N THR A 100 -10.20 -5.63 3.65
CA THR A 100 -8.78 -5.98 3.67
C THR A 100 -8.01 -5.34 4.84
N LEU A 101 -8.63 -4.43 5.59
CA LEU A 101 -7.97 -3.74 6.71
C LEU A 101 -7.44 -4.70 7.80
N PRO A 102 -8.18 -5.73 8.23
CA PRO A 102 -7.66 -6.68 9.22
C PRO A 102 -6.43 -7.45 8.72
N PHE A 103 -6.34 -7.70 7.43
CA PHE A 103 -5.19 -8.35 6.79
C PHE A 103 -3.99 -7.42 6.76
N LEU A 104 -4.16 -6.18 6.30
CA LEU A 104 -3.10 -5.17 6.35
C LEU A 104 -2.54 -5.01 7.75
N ARG A 105 -3.38 -4.90 8.77
CA ARG A 105 -2.93 -4.77 10.15
C ARG A 105 -2.07 -5.95 10.62
N ARG A 106 -2.44 -7.19 10.27
CA ARG A 106 -1.61 -8.36 10.57
C ARG A 106 -0.29 -8.34 9.83
N THR A 107 -0.33 -8.00 8.53
CA THR A 107 0.88 -7.86 7.71
C THR A 107 1.86 -6.86 8.33
N LEU A 108 1.39 -5.70 8.78
CA LEU A 108 2.24 -4.68 9.40
C LEU A 108 2.84 -5.16 10.74
N PHE A 109 2.04 -5.84 11.55
CA PHE A 109 2.52 -6.42 12.81
C PHE A 109 3.57 -7.52 12.56
N ASP A 110 3.25 -8.49 11.69
CA ASP A 110 4.12 -9.63 11.41
C ASP A 110 5.44 -9.21 10.71
N ALA A 111 5.42 -8.10 9.96
CA ALA A 111 6.59 -7.54 9.29
C ALA A 111 7.37 -6.52 10.15
N ASP A 112 6.98 -6.28 11.40
CA ASP A 112 7.57 -5.25 12.28
C ASP A 112 7.58 -3.86 11.63
N LEU A 113 6.43 -3.45 11.07
CA LEU A 113 6.27 -2.19 10.35
C LEU A 113 5.24 -1.23 10.97
N GLU A 114 4.63 -1.58 12.13
CA GLU A 114 3.59 -0.73 12.75
C GLU A 114 4.09 0.67 13.14
N ASP A 115 5.37 0.80 13.50
CA ASP A 115 5.99 2.11 13.83
C ASP A 115 6.48 2.88 12.59
N THR A 116 6.47 2.24 11.41
CA THR A 116 6.96 2.82 10.15
C THR A 116 5.84 3.19 9.21
N VAL A 117 4.75 2.43 9.22
CA VAL A 117 3.63 2.57 8.28
C VAL A 117 2.39 3.11 8.99
N ILE A 118 1.89 4.23 8.51
CA ILE A 118 0.63 4.83 8.95
C ILE A 118 -0.46 4.42 7.97
N ALA A 119 -1.41 3.61 8.42
CA ALA A 119 -2.57 3.23 7.61
C ALA A 119 -3.69 4.26 7.74
N VAL A 120 -4.10 4.85 6.63
CA VAL A 120 -5.21 5.80 6.52
C VAL A 120 -6.37 5.15 5.80
N VAL A 121 -7.49 4.98 6.49
CA VAL A 121 -8.70 4.37 5.93
C VAL A 121 -9.57 5.46 5.32
N GLY A 122 -9.66 5.47 3.99
CA GLY A 122 -10.46 6.45 3.26
C GLY A 122 -10.28 6.33 1.76
N THR A 123 -11.15 6.97 1.00
CA THR A 123 -10.98 7.06 -0.45
C THR A 123 -9.84 8.01 -0.79
N SER A 124 -9.08 7.67 -1.80
CA SER A 124 -7.91 8.44 -2.25
C SER A 124 -8.22 9.93 -2.48
N PRO A 125 -9.30 10.34 -3.18
CA PRO A 125 -9.64 11.76 -3.35
C PRO A 125 -9.96 12.49 -2.03
N ASN A 126 -10.63 11.81 -1.10
CA ASN A 126 -11.00 12.44 0.18
C ASN A 126 -9.77 12.68 1.06
N VAL A 127 -8.82 11.75 1.05
CA VAL A 127 -7.56 11.91 1.79
C VAL A 127 -6.70 12.99 1.12
N ALA A 128 -6.60 13.00 -0.20
CA ALA A 128 -5.90 14.04 -0.95
C ALA A 128 -6.44 15.45 -0.65
N ALA A 129 -7.78 15.60 -0.56
CA ALA A 129 -8.42 16.90 -0.29
C ALA A 129 -8.03 17.52 1.06
N VAL A 130 -7.57 16.71 2.02
CA VAL A 130 -7.13 17.18 3.36
C VAL A 130 -5.63 17.06 3.56
N TRP A 131 -4.90 16.60 2.54
CA TRP A 131 -3.46 16.44 2.60
C TRP A 131 -2.74 17.79 2.42
N SER A 132 -1.78 18.07 3.28
CA SER A 132 -1.05 19.35 3.25
C SER A 132 0.46 19.19 3.44
N LYS A 133 0.96 17.97 3.50
CA LYS A 133 2.38 17.69 3.71
C LYS A 133 3.08 17.44 2.39
N GLU A 134 4.37 17.78 2.34
CA GLU A 134 5.25 17.34 1.26
C GLU A 134 5.27 15.82 1.17
N ILE A 135 5.41 15.30 -0.04
CA ILE A 135 5.49 13.87 -0.34
C ILE A 135 6.84 13.62 -0.99
N SER A 136 7.61 12.68 -0.44
CA SER A 136 8.90 12.32 -1.03
C SER A 136 8.77 11.38 -2.21
N MET A 137 7.80 10.49 -2.19
CA MET A 137 7.46 9.55 -3.25
C MET A 137 5.98 9.27 -3.21
N LEU A 138 5.33 9.24 -4.35
CA LEU A 138 3.94 8.82 -4.52
C LEU A 138 3.92 7.53 -5.34
N PHE A 139 3.35 6.47 -4.77
CA PHE A 139 3.10 5.20 -5.45
C PHE A 139 1.60 4.97 -5.54
N ILE A 140 1.06 4.91 -6.75
CA ILE A 140 -0.36 4.70 -7.02
C ILE A 140 -0.55 3.28 -7.55
N ASP A 141 -1.16 2.43 -6.75
CA ASP A 141 -1.46 1.02 -7.03
C ASP A 141 -2.91 0.68 -6.62
N GLY A 142 -3.82 1.63 -6.82
CA GLY A 142 -5.25 1.48 -6.58
C GLY A 142 -5.93 0.65 -7.69
N GLY A 143 -7.25 0.81 -7.85
CA GLY A 143 -7.99 0.10 -8.91
C GLY A 143 -7.47 0.43 -10.31
N HIS A 144 -7.34 -0.60 -11.16
CA HIS A 144 -6.74 -0.49 -12.49
C HIS A 144 -7.70 -0.01 -13.57
N GLY A 145 -8.96 0.29 -13.23
CA GLY A 145 -9.89 0.97 -14.13
C GLY A 145 -9.36 2.34 -14.55
N ALA A 146 -9.44 2.68 -15.84
CA ALA A 146 -8.88 3.94 -16.36
C ALA A 146 -9.42 5.19 -15.65
N GLU A 147 -10.68 5.18 -15.27
CA GLU A 147 -11.33 6.28 -14.55
C GLU A 147 -10.77 6.41 -13.11
N GLN A 148 -10.61 5.28 -12.42
CA GLN A 148 -10.05 5.25 -11.06
C GLN A 148 -8.60 5.73 -11.06
N ALA A 149 -7.77 5.21 -11.96
CA ALA A 149 -6.38 5.61 -12.08
C ALA A 149 -6.23 7.10 -12.40
N ALA A 150 -7.08 7.65 -13.30
CA ALA A 150 -7.09 9.08 -13.61
C ALA A 150 -7.53 9.93 -12.40
N THR A 151 -8.49 9.45 -11.63
CA THR A 151 -8.98 10.12 -10.41
C THR A 151 -7.90 10.15 -9.34
N ASP A 152 -7.22 9.02 -9.10
CA ASP A 152 -6.15 8.94 -8.11
C ASP A 152 -5.00 9.86 -8.51
N TYR A 153 -4.52 9.76 -9.76
CA TYR A 153 -3.46 10.63 -10.26
C TYR A 153 -3.83 12.12 -10.15
N GLY A 154 -5.00 12.51 -10.66
CA GLY A 154 -5.45 13.91 -10.65
C GLY A 154 -5.70 14.48 -9.25
N SER A 155 -5.92 13.61 -8.24
CA SER A 155 -6.13 14.04 -6.85
C SER A 155 -4.82 14.35 -6.11
N TRP A 156 -3.72 13.69 -6.47
CA TRP A 156 -2.44 13.77 -5.75
C TRP A 156 -1.35 14.52 -6.49
N VAL A 157 -1.46 14.64 -7.81
CA VAL A 157 -0.46 15.36 -8.62
C VAL A 157 -1.04 16.72 -9.00
N PRO A 158 -0.37 17.82 -8.60
CA PRO A 158 -0.81 19.18 -8.90
C PRO A 158 -0.77 19.53 -10.38
#